data_3e2265d36bf431a247926e461f45cb21
#
_entry.id   3e2265d36bf431a247926e461f45cb21
#
_cell.length_a   1.000
_cell.length_b   1.000
_cell.length_c   1.000
_cell.angle_alpha   90.00
_cell.angle_beta   90.00
_cell.angle_gamma   90.00
#
_symmetry.space_group_name_H-M   'P 1'
#
loop_
_entity.id
_entity.type
_entity.pdbx_description
1 polymer ?
#
loop_
_entity_poly.entity_id
_entity_poly.type
_entity_poly.pdbx_seq_one_letter_code
_entity_poly.pdbx_strand_id
1 'polypeptide(L)'
;ALQYEKVRVVSVRFPTSNKSYFYKTKDSSIFPGDYVVLETPYSGIIAVQVDHVGTPREFELSNQCLGSCKWVVQKVHFTEYLQNKVNEEQVQKDLLKSIEAKRAQDVLEYARQTFGAGVNTTLDSYASSLSNVPVIEGN
;
A
#
# COMPACT_ATOMS: atom_id res chain seq x y z
N ALA A 1 14.67 36.33 -0.30
CA ALA A 1 15.65 35.56 0.42
C ALA A 1 15.02 34.79 1.57
N LEU A 2 14.31 35.47 2.49
CA LEU A 2 13.69 34.80 3.63
C LEU A 2 12.59 33.82 3.21
N GLN A 3 11.89 34.11 2.13
CA GLN A 3 10.82 33.23 1.64
C GLN A 3 11.33 31.86 1.16
N TYR A 4 12.62 31.72 0.92
CA TYR A 4 13.24 30.48 0.46
C TYR A 4 14.00 29.73 1.55
N GLU A 5 14.05 30.22 2.79
CA GLU A 5 14.80 29.58 3.87
C GLU A 5 14.32 28.16 4.16
N LYS A 6 13.01 27.92 4.06
CA LYS A 6 12.42 26.60 4.32
C LYS A 6 12.19 25.79 3.06
N VAL A 7 12.61 26.31 1.92
CA VAL A 7 12.42 25.62 0.65
C VAL A 7 13.45 24.52 0.51
N ARG A 8 12.96 23.35 0.17
CA ARG A 8 13.79 22.22 -0.22
C ARG A 8 13.62 21.98 -1.72
N VAL A 9 14.61 21.36 -2.30
CA VAL A 9 14.58 20.97 -3.70
C VAL A 9 14.55 19.47 -3.78
N VAL A 10 13.62 18.93 -4.56
CA VAL A 10 13.55 17.51 -4.84
C VAL A 10 14.01 17.25 -6.26
N SER A 11 14.80 16.21 -6.42
CA SER A 11 15.18 15.70 -7.72
C SER A 11 14.26 14.54 -8.05
N VAL A 12 13.61 14.60 -9.19
CA VAL A 12 12.70 13.55 -9.64
C VAL A 12 13.15 13.03 -10.99
N ARG A 13 12.85 11.76 -11.25
CA ARG A 13 13.18 11.12 -12.52
C ARG A 13 11.88 10.62 -13.16
N PHE A 14 11.63 11.07 -14.37
CA PHE A 14 10.47 10.61 -15.12
C PHE A 14 10.72 9.22 -15.69
N PRO A 15 9.69 8.35 -15.75
CA PRO A 15 9.86 7.00 -16.27
C PRO A 15 10.37 6.92 -17.69
N THR A 16 10.11 7.95 -18.49
CA THR A 16 10.46 8.01 -19.92
C THR A 16 11.76 8.74 -20.20
N SER A 17 12.45 9.23 -19.17
CA SER A 17 13.64 10.06 -19.33
C SER A 17 14.69 9.70 -18.30
N ASN A 18 15.95 9.71 -18.71
CA ASN A 18 17.08 9.52 -17.81
C ASN A 18 17.53 10.84 -17.15
N LYS A 19 16.89 11.94 -17.49
CA LYS A 19 17.25 13.23 -16.93
C LYS A 19 16.59 13.44 -15.58
N SER A 20 17.30 14.10 -14.67
CA SER A 20 16.78 14.55 -13.40
C SER A 20 16.17 15.94 -13.57
N TYR A 21 15.02 16.14 -12.95
CA TYR A 21 14.34 17.42 -12.94
C TYR A 21 14.20 17.89 -11.51
N PHE A 22 14.25 19.21 -11.31
CA PHE A 22 14.22 19.79 -9.96
C PHE A 22 12.91 20.53 -9.73
N TYR A 23 12.34 20.29 -8.56
CA TYR A 23 11.11 20.96 -8.11
C TYR A 23 11.32 21.43 -6.68
N LYS A 24 10.65 22.48 -6.30
CA LYS A 24 10.76 23.04 -4.96
C LYS A 24 9.56 22.67 -4.11
N THR A 25 9.78 22.52 -2.83
CA THR A 25 8.74 22.19 -1.86
C THR A 25 9.08 22.78 -0.50
N LYS A 26 8.06 23.05 0.29
CA LYS A 26 8.21 23.38 1.71
C LYS A 26 7.86 22.21 2.62
N ASP A 27 7.47 21.08 2.05
CA ASP A 27 7.07 19.89 2.80
C ASP A 27 8.31 19.14 3.25
N SER A 28 8.59 19.18 4.57
CA SER A 28 9.74 18.50 5.16
C SER A 28 9.53 17.00 5.31
N SER A 29 8.34 16.49 5.04
CA SER A 29 8.03 15.06 5.15
C SER A 29 8.34 14.28 3.88
N ILE A 30 8.82 14.94 2.82
CA ILE A 30 9.19 14.28 1.57
C ILE A 30 10.61 13.74 1.69
N PHE A 31 10.77 12.44 1.42
CA PHE A 31 12.04 11.74 1.45
C PHE A 31 12.30 11.02 0.14
N PRO A 32 13.56 10.69 -0.17
CA PRO A 32 13.86 9.87 -1.35
C PRO A 32 13.03 8.57 -1.33
N GLY A 33 12.49 8.21 -2.49
CA GLY A 33 11.60 7.06 -2.61
C GLY A 33 10.12 7.40 -2.51
N ASP A 34 9.77 8.55 -1.96
CA ASP A 34 8.39 9.01 -1.89
C ASP A 34 7.89 9.40 -3.28
N TYR A 35 6.57 9.39 -3.45
CA TYR A 35 5.93 9.86 -4.66
C TYR A 35 5.35 11.25 -4.44
N VAL A 36 5.50 12.11 -5.43
CA VAL A 36 4.97 13.46 -5.42
C VAL A 36 4.17 13.71 -6.69
N VAL A 37 3.19 14.58 -6.58
CA VAL A 37 2.37 15.02 -7.72
C VAL A 37 2.99 16.27 -8.29
N LEU A 38 3.15 16.30 -9.60
CA LEU A 38 3.69 17.43 -10.35
C LEU A 38 2.74 17.82 -11.46
N GLU A 39 2.78 19.09 -11.84
CA GLU A 39 2.13 19.56 -13.04
C GLU A 39 3.19 19.79 -14.12
N THR A 40 3.01 19.16 -15.27
CA THR A 40 3.94 19.23 -16.39
C THR A 40 3.24 19.78 -17.63
N PRO A 41 3.97 20.50 -18.51
CA PRO A 41 3.36 21.08 -19.71
C PRO A 41 2.83 20.03 -20.69
N TYR A 42 3.49 18.87 -20.77
CA TYR A 42 3.17 17.86 -21.77
C TYR A 42 2.28 16.72 -21.26
N SER A 43 2.43 16.40 -19.99
CA SER A 43 1.74 15.24 -19.40
C SER A 43 0.66 15.63 -18.40
N GLY A 44 0.46 16.93 -18.17
CA GLY A 44 -0.49 17.40 -17.17
C GLY A 44 -0.04 17.05 -15.75
N ILE A 45 -0.96 16.65 -14.93
CA ILE A 45 -0.69 16.30 -13.54
C ILE A 45 -0.31 14.83 -13.47
N ILE A 46 0.89 14.53 -12.98
CA ILE A 46 1.40 13.16 -12.87
C ILE A 46 2.05 12.94 -11.51
N ALA A 47 2.15 11.68 -11.11
CA ALA A 47 2.90 11.27 -9.92
C ALA A 47 4.23 10.67 -10.34
N VAL A 48 5.31 11.12 -9.70
CA VAL A 48 6.66 10.62 -9.95
C VAL A 48 7.37 10.35 -8.64
N GLN A 49 8.38 9.51 -8.69
CA GLN A 49 9.17 9.17 -7.52
C GLN A 49 10.30 10.17 -7.30
N VAL A 50 10.50 10.55 -6.05
CA VAL A 50 11.60 11.41 -5.64
C VAL A 50 12.89 10.60 -5.57
N ASP A 51 13.94 11.13 -6.19
CA ASP A 51 15.26 10.52 -6.23
C ASP A 51 16.14 11.06 -5.09
N HIS A 52 16.20 12.39 -4.96
CA HIS A 52 16.95 13.07 -3.91
C HIS A 52 16.18 14.25 -3.34
N VAL A 53 16.47 14.57 -2.09
CA VAL A 53 15.94 15.76 -1.42
C VAL A 53 17.10 16.51 -0.79
N GLY A 54 17.13 17.81 -0.97
CA GLY A 54 18.17 18.64 -0.38
C GLY A 54 17.80 20.11 -0.40
N THR A 55 18.76 20.93 -0.05
CA THR A 55 18.60 22.37 -0.09
C THR A 55 18.95 22.90 -1.49
N PRO A 56 18.50 24.13 -1.85
CA PRO A 56 18.90 24.72 -3.13
C PRO A 56 20.41 24.80 -3.29
N ARG A 57 21.13 24.98 -2.18
CA ARG A 57 22.59 25.07 -2.20
C ARG A 57 23.23 23.72 -2.53
N GLU A 58 22.70 22.65 -2.01
CA GLU A 58 23.19 21.29 -2.28
C GLU A 58 23.09 20.93 -3.76
N PHE A 59 22.07 21.45 -4.43
CA PHE A 59 21.88 21.26 -5.87
C PHE A 59 22.51 22.37 -6.71
N GLU A 60 23.28 23.27 -6.09
CA GLU A 60 23.96 24.38 -6.76
C GLU A 60 23.00 25.33 -7.49
N LEU A 61 21.79 25.47 -6.96
CA LEU A 61 20.79 26.36 -7.54
C LEU A 61 20.89 27.77 -6.94
N SER A 62 20.98 28.76 -7.80
CA SER A 62 20.91 30.18 -7.38
C SER A 62 19.45 30.55 -7.08
N ASN A 63 19.26 31.69 -6.40
CA ASN A 63 17.90 32.19 -6.15
C ASN A 63 17.11 32.41 -7.44
N GLN A 64 17.79 32.83 -8.51
CA GLN A 64 17.14 33.00 -9.80
C GLN A 64 16.71 31.65 -10.39
N CYS A 65 17.57 30.65 -10.33
CA CYS A 65 17.23 29.29 -10.77
C CYS A 65 16.13 28.71 -9.94
N LEU A 66 16.14 28.93 -8.63
CA LEU A 66 15.10 28.48 -7.74
C LEU A 66 13.75 29.13 -8.07
N GLY A 67 13.76 30.41 -8.43
CA GLY A 67 12.54 31.11 -8.85
C GLY A 67 11.91 30.53 -10.10
N SER A 68 12.70 29.94 -11.00
CA SER A 68 12.20 29.30 -12.21
C SER A 68 11.77 27.84 -11.98
N CYS A 69 12.15 27.22 -10.87
CA CYS A 69 11.70 25.89 -10.52
C CYS A 69 10.21 25.91 -10.17
N LYS A 70 9.51 24.91 -10.67
CA LYS A 70 8.10 24.75 -10.33
C LYS A 70 7.96 24.11 -8.95
N TRP A 71 6.80 24.29 -8.35
CA TRP A 71 6.47 23.69 -7.07
C TRP A 71 5.97 22.27 -7.23
N VAL A 72 6.32 21.41 -6.27
CA VAL A 72 5.63 20.14 -6.08
C VAL A 72 4.19 20.47 -5.69
N VAL A 73 3.21 19.78 -6.31
CA VAL A 73 1.81 20.00 -5.95
C VAL A 73 1.54 19.46 -4.57
N GLN A 74 1.87 18.19 -4.33
CA GLN A 74 1.76 17.57 -3.02
C GLN A 74 2.48 16.23 -2.99
N LYS A 75 2.77 15.74 -1.78
CA LYS A 75 3.23 14.39 -1.55
C LYS A 75 2.05 13.43 -1.65
N VAL A 76 2.26 12.27 -2.24
CA VAL A 76 1.26 11.21 -2.26
C VAL A 76 1.33 10.43 -0.95
N HIS A 77 0.19 10.27 -0.31
CA HIS A 77 0.06 9.52 0.94
C HIS A 77 -0.63 8.19 0.66
N PHE A 78 0.07 7.10 0.95
CA PHE A 78 -0.44 5.76 0.70
C PHE A 78 -1.01 5.08 1.95
N THR A 79 -0.98 5.75 3.11
CA THR A 79 -1.37 5.16 4.38
C THR A 79 -2.77 4.57 4.35
N GLU A 80 -3.74 5.34 3.89
CA GLU A 80 -5.14 4.89 3.81
C GLU A 80 -5.30 3.75 2.81
N TYR A 81 -4.68 3.87 1.65
CA TYR A 81 -4.70 2.83 0.63
C TYR A 81 -4.12 1.51 1.15
N LEU A 82 -2.95 1.56 1.81
CA LEU A 82 -2.32 0.38 2.37
C LEU A 82 -3.15 -0.23 3.49
N GLN A 83 -3.77 0.60 4.31
CA GLN A 83 -4.66 0.13 5.37
C GLN A 83 -5.88 -0.57 4.79
N ASN A 84 -6.46 -0.02 3.73
CA ASN A 84 -7.58 -0.62 3.05
C ASN A 84 -7.22 -1.98 2.44
N LYS A 85 -6.03 -2.11 1.86
CA LYS A 85 -5.54 -3.39 1.34
C LYS A 85 -5.41 -4.44 2.42
N VAL A 86 -4.82 -4.07 3.56
CA VAL A 86 -4.67 -5.00 4.70
C VAL A 86 -6.04 -5.43 5.21
N ASN A 87 -6.98 -4.50 5.36
CA ASN A 87 -8.33 -4.80 5.80
C ASN A 87 -9.06 -5.72 4.83
N GLU A 88 -8.92 -5.49 3.54
CA GLU A 88 -9.53 -6.34 2.51
C GLU A 88 -9.00 -7.77 2.57
N GLU A 89 -7.69 -7.93 2.69
CA GLU A 89 -7.07 -9.24 2.85
C GLU A 89 -7.57 -9.96 4.10
N GLN A 90 -7.73 -9.26 5.21
CA GLN A 90 -8.25 -9.82 6.44
C GLN A 90 -9.71 -10.27 6.30
N VAL A 91 -10.53 -9.45 5.65
CA VAL A 91 -11.93 -9.80 5.38
C VAL A 91 -12.02 -11.05 4.52
N GLN A 92 -11.19 -11.17 3.50
CA GLN A 92 -11.15 -12.34 2.64
C GLN A 92 -10.74 -13.60 3.41
N LYS A 93 -9.74 -13.51 4.28
CA LYS A 93 -9.32 -14.61 5.14
C LYS A 93 -10.44 -15.06 6.07
N ASP A 94 -11.12 -14.12 6.70
CA ASP A 94 -12.22 -14.40 7.62
C ASP A 94 -13.38 -15.07 6.89
N LEU A 95 -13.69 -14.62 5.67
CA LEU A 95 -14.72 -15.21 4.84
C LEU A 95 -14.40 -16.67 4.48
N LEU A 96 -13.16 -16.94 4.09
CA LEU A 96 -12.72 -18.31 3.78
C LEU A 96 -12.85 -19.22 4.99
N LYS A 97 -12.45 -18.76 6.17
CA LYS A 97 -12.62 -19.53 7.42
C LYS A 97 -14.08 -19.85 7.68
N SER A 98 -14.97 -18.88 7.48
CA SER A 98 -16.41 -19.09 7.65
C SER A 98 -16.96 -20.11 6.68
N ILE A 99 -16.54 -20.07 5.43
CA ILE A 99 -16.98 -21.04 4.41
C ILE A 99 -16.49 -22.44 4.75
N GLU A 100 -15.25 -22.61 5.16
CA GLU A 100 -14.70 -23.91 5.55
C GLU A 100 -15.41 -24.49 6.78
N ALA A 101 -15.68 -23.67 7.79
CA ALA A 101 -16.41 -24.10 8.97
C ALA A 101 -17.81 -24.56 8.61
N LYS A 102 -18.52 -23.85 7.74
CA LYS A 102 -19.85 -24.21 7.30
C LYS A 102 -19.83 -25.51 6.50
N ARG A 103 -18.86 -25.72 5.63
CA ARG A 103 -18.72 -26.98 4.88
C ARG A 103 -18.53 -28.18 5.82
N ALA A 104 -17.70 -28.03 6.85
CA ALA A 104 -17.46 -29.07 7.82
C ALA A 104 -18.76 -29.45 8.56
N GLN A 105 -19.55 -28.46 8.98
CA GLN A 105 -20.84 -28.66 9.62
C GLN A 105 -21.83 -29.34 8.68
N ASP A 106 -21.91 -28.92 7.44
CA ASP A 106 -22.82 -29.49 6.45
C ASP A 106 -22.51 -30.98 6.19
N VAL A 107 -21.24 -31.33 6.08
CA VAL A 107 -20.79 -32.71 5.89
C VAL A 107 -21.18 -33.57 7.10
N LEU A 108 -20.96 -33.08 8.31
CA LEU A 108 -21.29 -33.78 9.53
C LEU A 108 -22.79 -34.03 9.65
N GLU A 109 -23.59 -33.03 9.35
CA GLU A 109 -25.04 -33.13 9.40
C GLU A 109 -25.58 -34.11 8.37
N TYR A 110 -25.08 -34.07 7.14
CA TYR A 110 -25.42 -35.00 6.08
C TYR A 110 -25.13 -36.45 6.52
N ALA A 111 -23.95 -36.68 7.10
CA ALA A 111 -23.57 -38.01 7.56
C ALA A 111 -24.47 -38.49 8.69
N ARG A 112 -24.87 -37.64 9.64
CA ARG A 112 -25.82 -37.98 10.69
C ARG A 112 -27.17 -38.35 10.13
N GLN A 113 -27.67 -37.64 9.14
CA GLN A 113 -28.95 -37.93 8.51
C GLN A 113 -28.90 -39.21 7.70
N THR A 114 -27.80 -39.49 7.02
CA THR A 114 -27.66 -40.63 6.12
C THR A 114 -27.34 -41.93 6.87
N PHE A 115 -26.43 -41.86 7.83
CA PHE A 115 -25.90 -43.05 8.51
C PHE A 115 -26.48 -43.29 9.90
N GLY A 116 -27.24 -42.34 10.43
CA GLY A 116 -27.87 -42.46 11.73
C GLY A 116 -26.93 -42.30 12.91
N ALA A 117 -27.45 -42.53 14.14
CA ALA A 117 -26.75 -42.22 15.38
C ALA A 117 -25.54 -43.13 15.66
N GLY A 118 -25.47 -44.31 15.07
CA GLY A 118 -24.38 -45.26 15.34
C GLY A 118 -23.03 -44.86 14.79
N VAL A 119 -22.97 -43.85 13.90
CA VAL A 119 -21.75 -43.40 13.27
C VAL A 119 -21.24 -42.07 13.86
N ASN A 120 -22.01 -41.46 14.74
CA ASN A 120 -21.73 -40.11 15.25
C ASN A 120 -20.37 -39.99 15.96
N THR A 121 -19.97 -40.99 16.74
CA THR A 121 -18.70 -40.92 17.47
C THR A 121 -17.49 -40.76 16.52
N THR A 122 -17.48 -41.53 15.44
CA THR A 122 -16.41 -41.47 14.44
C THR A 122 -16.46 -40.15 13.69
N LEU A 123 -17.66 -39.70 13.34
CA LEU A 123 -17.84 -38.43 12.63
C LEU A 123 -17.48 -37.22 13.50
N ASP A 124 -17.81 -37.27 14.78
CA ASP A 124 -17.45 -36.20 15.71
C ASP A 124 -15.91 -36.11 15.88
N SER A 125 -15.22 -37.24 15.93
CA SER A 125 -13.76 -37.29 15.93
C SER A 125 -13.17 -36.65 14.66
N TYR A 126 -13.78 -36.98 13.53
CA TYR A 126 -13.35 -36.41 12.26
C TYR A 126 -13.58 -34.89 12.22
N ALA A 127 -14.74 -34.42 12.64
CA ALA A 127 -15.05 -32.99 12.71
C ALA A 127 -14.13 -32.24 13.66
N SER A 128 -13.80 -32.83 14.81
CA SER A 128 -12.83 -32.26 15.74
C SER A 128 -11.44 -32.16 15.13
N SER A 129 -11.04 -33.18 14.39
CA SER A 129 -9.77 -33.15 13.64
C SER A 129 -9.72 -32.03 12.63
N LEU A 130 -10.80 -31.79 11.88
CA LEU A 130 -10.89 -30.68 10.93
C LEU A 130 -10.82 -29.32 11.62
N SER A 131 -11.48 -29.21 12.79
CA SER A 131 -11.47 -27.96 13.56
C SER A 131 -10.07 -27.62 14.10
N ASN A 132 -9.26 -28.65 14.35
CA ASN A 132 -7.91 -28.52 14.89
C ASN A 132 -6.84 -28.39 13.79
N VAL A 133 -7.21 -28.52 12.51
CA VAL A 133 -6.27 -28.29 11.42
C VAL A 133 -5.83 -26.83 11.47
N PRO A 134 -4.51 -26.58 11.57
CA PRO A 134 -4.04 -25.19 11.56
C PRO A 134 -4.47 -24.54 10.26
N VAL A 135 -5.15 -23.43 10.39
CA VAL A 135 -5.45 -22.61 9.21
C VAL A 135 -4.12 -22.22 8.60
N ILE A 136 -3.93 -22.58 7.35
CA ILE A 136 -2.76 -22.16 6.61
C ILE A 136 -2.94 -20.65 6.39
N GLU A 137 -2.44 -19.91 7.34
CA GLU A 137 -2.41 -18.48 7.21
C GLU A 137 -1.36 -18.17 6.17
N GLY A 138 -1.74 -17.70 5.05
CA GLY A 138 -0.89 -17.28 3.95
C GLY A 138 0.55 -16.88 4.32
N ASN A 139 1.22 -17.77 4.90
CA ASN A 139 2.60 -17.56 5.31
C ASN A 139 3.51 -17.29 4.11
#